data_316bd0c2286c0dfd746fb4d418d83fb5
#
_entry.id   316bd0c2286c0dfd746fb4d418d83fb5
#
_cell.length_a   1.000
_cell.length_b   1.000
_cell.length_c   1.000
_cell.angle_alpha   90.00
_cell.angle_beta   90.00
_cell.angle_gamma   90.00
#
_symmetry.space_group_name_H-M   'P 1'
#
loop_
_entity.id
_entity.type
_entity.pdbx_description
1 polymer ?
#
loop_
_entity_poly.entity_id
_entity_poly.type
_entity_poly.pdbx_seq_one_letter_code
_entity_poly.pdbx_strand_id
1 'polypeptide(L)'
;MENINSTVSKGLITKLKRKEAVIGIVGLGYVGLPLILSYCSAGFKVVGFDVDAKKIQLLKNGKSYIKHIPAVAVASAISEGLEVTDEFKSVADMDALILCVPTPLNGYREPDLSFVTDTVDSLLPYLRS
;
A
#
# COMPACT_ATOMS: atom_id res chain seq x y z
N MET A 1 -2.28 -25.58 -10.82
CA MET A 1 -2.49 -24.19 -10.51
C MET A 1 -1.21 -23.42 -10.31
N GLU A 2 -0.36 -23.89 -9.44
CA GLU A 2 0.93 -23.29 -9.19
C GLU A 2 1.83 -23.24 -10.41
N ASN A 3 1.64 -24.15 -11.36
CA ASN A 3 2.47 -24.21 -12.54
C ASN A 3 2.34 -23.00 -13.45
N ILE A 4 1.17 -22.39 -13.46
CA ILE A 4 0.89 -21.22 -14.30
C ILE A 4 1.80 -20.06 -13.92
N ASN A 5 2.03 -19.91 -12.63
CA ASN A 5 2.73 -18.74 -12.10
C ASN A 5 4.13 -19.04 -11.60
N SER A 6 4.64 -20.25 -11.83
CA SER A 6 5.94 -20.64 -11.27
C SER A 6 7.07 -19.71 -11.71
N THR A 7 7.14 -19.37 -13.00
CA THR A 7 8.17 -18.48 -13.53
C THR A 7 8.00 -17.05 -13.01
N VAL A 8 6.74 -16.57 -12.97
CA VAL A 8 6.42 -15.24 -12.44
C VAL A 8 6.74 -15.17 -10.95
N SER A 9 6.36 -16.21 -10.20
CA SER A 9 6.64 -16.28 -8.77
C SER A 9 8.13 -16.27 -8.47
N LYS A 10 8.93 -16.97 -9.26
CA LYS A 10 10.39 -16.97 -9.09
C LYS A 10 10.98 -15.59 -9.35
N GLY A 11 10.51 -14.89 -10.38
CA GLY A 11 10.93 -13.53 -10.66
C GLY A 11 10.61 -12.59 -9.52
N LEU A 12 9.40 -12.68 -8.97
CA LEU A 12 8.98 -11.86 -7.84
C LEU A 12 9.80 -12.17 -6.58
N ILE A 13 10.02 -13.45 -6.28
CA ILE A 13 10.82 -13.84 -5.13
C ILE A 13 12.24 -13.27 -5.24
N THR A 14 12.83 -13.30 -6.43
CA THR A 14 14.16 -12.74 -6.67
C THR A 14 14.16 -11.24 -6.39
N LYS A 15 13.17 -10.50 -6.90
CA LYS A 15 13.03 -9.07 -6.64
C LYS A 15 12.88 -8.77 -5.16
N LEU A 16 12.08 -9.57 -4.44
CA LEU A 16 11.89 -9.39 -3.01
C LEU A 16 13.17 -9.61 -2.24
N LYS A 17 13.93 -10.65 -2.57
CA LYS A 17 15.20 -10.94 -1.93
C LYS A 17 16.23 -9.84 -2.15
N ARG A 18 16.23 -9.22 -3.32
CA ARG A 18 17.12 -8.11 -3.66
C ARG A 18 16.56 -6.75 -3.28
N LYS A 19 15.34 -6.72 -2.76
CA LYS A 19 14.62 -5.48 -2.44
C LYS A 19 14.42 -4.58 -3.66
N GLU A 20 14.31 -5.18 -4.82
CA GLU A 20 14.03 -4.49 -6.08
C GLU A 20 12.53 -4.38 -6.37
N ALA A 21 11.70 -5.13 -5.65
CA ALA A 21 10.26 -5.09 -5.83
C ALA A 21 9.70 -3.75 -5.37
N VAL A 22 8.76 -3.22 -6.17
CA VAL A 22 7.99 -2.03 -5.79
C VAL A 22 6.71 -2.50 -5.13
N ILE A 23 6.50 -2.09 -3.90
CA ILE A 23 5.36 -2.52 -3.09
C ILE A 23 4.34 -1.40 -3.01
N GLY A 24 3.11 -1.70 -3.43
CA GLY A 24 1.98 -0.78 -3.30
C GLY A 24 1.16 -1.15 -2.08
N ILE A 25 0.81 -0.16 -1.26
CA ILE A 25 -0.04 -0.37 -0.09
C ILE A 25 -1.25 0.53 -0.25
N VAL A 26 -2.43 -0.08 -0.30
CA VAL A 26 -3.70 0.62 -0.48
C VAL A 26 -4.39 0.74 0.88
N GLY A 27 -4.65 1.97 1.29
CA GLY A 27 -5.22 2.26 2.60
C GLY A 27 -4.16 2.72 3.58
N LEU A 28 -4.15 4.02 3.88
CA LEU A 28 -3.10 4.66 4.68
C LEU A 28 -3.60 5.00 6.09
N GLY A 29 -4.29 4.04 6.70
CA GLY A 29 -4.79 4.16 8.07
C GLY A 29 -3.85 3.53 9.10
N TYR A 30 -4.44 3.03 10.18
CA TYR A 30 -3.69 2.49 11.32
C TYR A 30 -2.87 1.25 11.02
N VAL A 31 -3.21 0.52 9.96
CA VAL A 31 -2.46 -0.68 9.54
C VAL A 31 -1.52 -0.34 8.40
N GLY A 32 -2.02 0.37 7.40
CA GLY A 32 -1.26 0.64 6.18
C GLY A 32 -0.05 1.53 6.40
N LEU A 33 -0.20 2.62 7.14
CA LEU A 33 0.92 3.55 7.34
C LEU A 33 2.07 2.93 8.13
N PRO A 34 1.83 2.23 9.27
CA PRO A 34 2.93 1.53 9.93
C PRO A 34 3.62 0.50 9.05
N LEU A 35 2.84 -0.20 8.23
CA LEU A 35 3.38 -1.20 7.32
C LEU A 35 4.28 -0.56 6.26
N ILE A 36 3.86 0.58 5.71
CA ILE A 36 4.68 1.36 4.79
C ILE A 36 6.03 1.69 5.41
N LEU A 37 6.03 2.20 6.63
CA LEU A 37 7.25 2.59 7.31
C LEU A 37 8.17 1.40 7.55
N SER A 38 7.59 0.23 7.88
CA SER A 38 8.34 -1.00 8.03
C SER A 38 9.06 -1.40 6.73
N TYR A 39 8.34 -1.39 5.62
CA TYR A 39 8.94 -1.74 4.33
C TYR A 39 10.00 -0.73 3.90
N CYS A 40 9.77 0.56 4.13
CA CYS A 40 10.76 1.60 3.84
C CYS A 40 12.03 1.38 4.66
N SER A 41 11.89 1.07 5.96
CA SER A 41 13.03 0.77 6.82
C SER A 41 13.81 -0.45 6.35
N ALA A 42 13.11 -1.41 5.76
CA ALA A 42 13.73 -2.61 5.21
C ALA A 42 14.43 -2.36 3.87
N GLY A 43 14.26 -1.17 3.28
CA GLY A 43 14.93 -0.81 2.04
C GLY A 43 14.14 -1.03 0.77
N PHE A 44 12.84 -1.36 0.88
CA PHE A 44 11.98 -1.51 -0.29
C PHE A 44 11.50 -0.17 -0.81
N LYS A 45 11.25 -0.10 -2.11
CA LYS A 45 10.53 1.03 -2.69
C LYS A 45 9.04 0.81 -2.45
N VAL A 46 8.37 1.80 -1.89
CA VAL A 46 6.96 1.69 -1.52
C VAL A 46 6.18 2.86 -2.09
N VAL A 47 4.98 2.57 -2.57
CA VAL A 47 4.01 3.58 -2.98
C VAL A 47 2.73 3.36 -2.17
N GLY A 48 2.28 4.39 -1.48
CA GLY A 48 1.04 4.35 -0.70
C GLY A 48 -0.11 4.94 -1.50
N PHE A 49 -1.26 4.29 -1.44
CA PHE A 49 -2.48 4.70 -2.14
C PHE A 49 -3.62 4.92 -1.15
N ASP A 50 -4.33 6.01 -1.29
CA ASP A 50 -5.55 6.25 -0.52
C ASP A 50 -6.48 7.16 -1.32
N VAL A 51 -7.78 7.01 -1.12
CA VAL A 51 -8.78 7.88 -1.75
C VAL A 51 -8.88 9.23 -1.04
N ASP A 52 -8.39 9.33 0.17
CA ASP A 52 -8.46 10.55 0.97
C ASP A 52 -7.31 11.50 0.62
N ALA A 53 -7.63 12.51 -0.16
CA ALA A 53 -6.64 13.50 -0.60
C ALA A 53 -5.99 14.24 0.57
N LYS A 54 -6.69 14.38 1.69
CA LYS A 54 -6.15 15.05 2.88
C LYS A 54 -5.01 14.25 3.50
N LYS A 55 -5.17 12.93 3.59
CA LYS A 55 -4.11 12.05 4.07
C LYS A 55 -2.89 12.12 3.17
N ILE A 56 -3.11 12.06 1.87
CA ILE A 56 -2.04 12.15 0.87
C ILE A 56 -1.27 13.46 1.06
N GLN A 57 -1.97 14.57 1.20
CA GLN A 57 -1.34 15.87 1.35
C GLN A 57 -0.52 15.97 2.64
N LEU A 58 -1.06 15.48 3.75
CA LEU A 58 -0.33 15.48 5.03
C LEU A 58 0.96 14.67 4.93
N LEU A 59 0.89 13.48 4.35
CA LEU A 59 2.06 12.63 4.21
C LEU A 59 3.12 13.25 3.29
N LYS A 60 2.70 13.84 2.17
CA LYS A 60 3.62 14.53 1.27
C LYS A 60 4.36 15.69 1.93
N ASN A 61 3.71 16.31 2.92
CA ASN A 61 4.31 17.40 3.69
C ASN A 61 5.12 16.91 4.91
N GLY A 62 5.31 15.61 5.03
CA GLY A 62 6.06 15.03 6.14
C GLY A 62 5.34 15.10 7.47
N LYS A 63 4.02 15.11 7.46
CA LYS A 63 3.20 15.17 8.67
C LYS A 63 2.54 13.83 8.95
N SER A 64 2.25 13.57 10.23
CA SER A 64 1.56 12.36 10.64
C SER A 64 0.18 12.70 11.17
N TYR A 65 -0.80 11.83 10.89
CA TYR A 65 -2.15 11.92 11.45
C TYR A 65 -2.45 10.73 12.38
N ILE A 66 -1.47 9.89 12.64
CA ILE A 66 -1.60 8.77 13.56
C ILE A 66 -0.79 9.08 14.80
N LYS A 67 -1.45 9.04 15.95
CA LYS A 67 -0.93 9.53 17.21
C LYS A 67 0.42 8.92 17.61
N HIS A 68 0.60 7.63 17.39
CA HIS A 68 1.83 6.93 17.79
C HIS A 68 2.89 6.86 16.70
N ILE A 69 2.64 7.51 15.56
CA ILE A 69 3.64 7.61 14.50
C ILE A 69 4.12 9.06 14.44
N PRO A 70 5.39 9.33 14.76
CA PRO A 70 5.89 10.70 14.77
C PRO A 70 6.06 11.24 13.34
N ALA A 71 5.85 12.54 13.18
CA ALA A 71 6.01 13.20 11.89
C ALA A 71 7.42 13.01 11.32
N VAL A 72 8.43 12.93 12.16
CA VAL A 72 9.81 12.75 11.71
C VAL A 72 9.99 11.41 10.98
N ALA A 73 9.27 10.37 11.39
CA ALA A 73 9.32 9.07 10.71
C ALA A 73 8.73 9.17 9.31
N VAL A 74 7.62 9.90 9.15
CA VAL A 74 7.00 10.13 7.84
C VAL A 74 7.92 10.96 6.95
N ALA A 75 8.44 12.05 7.48
CA ALA A 75 9.35 12.93 6.71
C ALA A 75 10.60 12.18 6.26
N SER A 76 11.15 11.34 7.11
CA SER A 76 12.31 10.53 6.77
C SER A 76 12.02 9.56 5.64
N ALA A 77 10.88 8.87 5.70
CA ALA A 77 10.47 7.94 4.65
C ALA A 77 10.26 8.66 3.31
N ILE A 78 9.63 9.83 3.33
CA ILE A 78 9.43 10.63 2.11
C ILE A 78 10.78 11.04 1.52
N SER A 79 11.71 11.47 2.35
CA SER A 79 13.04 11.88 1.87
C SER A 79 13.84 10.70 1.30
N GLU A 80 13.55 9.49 1.73
CA GLU A 80 14.20 8.27 1.24
C GLU A 80 13.52 7.68 0.01
N GLY A 81 12.43 8.28 -0.46
CA GLY A 81 11.79 7.88 -1.71
C GLY A 81 10.38 7.32 -1.59
N LEU A 82 9.77 7.35 -0.41
CA LEU A 82 8.36 6.96 -0.28
C LEU A 82 7.50 7.89 -1.14
N GLU A 83 6.64 7.30 -1.95
CA GLU A 83 5.65 8.04 -2.71
C GLU A 83 4.25 7.73 -2.18
N VAL A 84 3.38 8.72 -2.18
CA VAL A 84 1.98 8.55 -1.81
C VAL A 84 1.11 9.24 -2.86
N THR A 85 -0.03 8.64 -3.19
CA THR A 85 -0.90 9.18 -4.24
C THR A 85 -2.33 8.73 -4.06
N ASP A 86 -3.27 9.52 -4.59
CA ASP A 86 -4.67 9.13 -4.72
C ASP A 86 -4.98 8.65 -6.15
N GLU A 87 -3.99 8.60 -7.02
CA GLU A 87 -4.15 8.13 -8.39
C GLU A 87 -3.84 6.64 -8.48
N PHE A 88 -4.88 5.83 -8.67
CA PHE A 88 -4.74 4.38 -8.69
C PHE A 88 -4.14 3.82 -9.98
N LYS A 89 -3.98 4.62 -11.01
CA LYS A 89 -3.34 4.17 -12.26
C LYS A 89 -1.91 3.65 -12.02
N SER A 90 -1.23 4.17 -11.02
CA SER A 90 0.13 3.74 -10.68
C SER A 90 0.19 2.32 -10.13
N VAL A 91 -0.95 1.72 -9.78
CA VAL A 91 -1.02 0.31 -9.36
C VAL A 91 -0.44 -0.63 -10.43
N ALA A 92 -0.57 -0.26 -11.70
CA ALA A 92 -0.04 -1.07 -12.79
C ALA A 92 1.48 -1.28 -12.71
N ASP A 93 2.19 -0.39 -12.04
CA ASP A 93 3.65 -0.46 -11.91
C ASP A 93 4.13 -1.20 -10.65
N MET A 94 3.19 -1.69 -9.83
CA MET A 94 3.53 -2.36 -8.59
C MET A 94 3.84 -3.84 -8.83
N ASP A 95 4.86 -4.35 -8.15
CA ASP A 95 5.19 -5.78 -8.16
C ASP A 95 4.35 -6.54 -7.16
N ALA A 96 4.01 -5.93 -6.04
CA ALA A 96 3.14 -6.51 -5.02
C ALA A 96 2.19 -5.42 -4.53
N LEU A 97 0.97 -5.82 -4.21
CA LEU A 97 -0.07 -4.89 -3.76
C LEU A 97 -0.71 -5.44 -2.49
N ILE A 98 -0.71 -4.64 -1.44
CA ILE A 98 -1.28 -5.02 -0.15
C ILE A 98 -2.45 -4.10 0.14
N LEU A 99 -3.62 -4.69 0.41
CA LEU A 99 -4.83 -3.95 0.72
C LEU A 99 -5.01 -3.83 2.23
N CYS A 100 -5.02 -2.61 2.73
CA CYS A 100 -5.19 -2.30 4.15
C CYS A 100 -6.41 -1.41 4.36
N VAL A 101 -7.52 -1.77 3.71
CA VAL A 101 -8.75 -0.99 3.81
C VAL A 101 -9.57 -1.43 5.02
N PRO A 102 -10.43 -0.55 5.56
CA PRO A 102 -11.21 -0.90 6.72
C PRO A 102 -12.20 -2.04 6.45
N THR A 103 -12.42 -2.88 7.47
CA THR A 103 -13.43 -3.94 7.43
C THR A 103 -14.29 -3.82 8.69
N PRO A 104 -15.09 -2.73 8.81
CA PRO A 104 -15.91 -2.54 10.01
C PRO A 104 -16.97 -3.62 10.14
N LEU A 105 -17.49 -3.80 11.35
CA LEU A 105 -18.60 -4.71 11.58
C LEU A 105 -19.90 -4.06 11.08
N ASN A 106 -20.76 -4.87 10.47
CA ASN A 106 -22.10 -4.43 10.08
C ASN A 106 -23.06 -4.51 11.27
N GLY A 107 -24.35 -4.26 11.05
CA GLY A 107 -25.36 -4.29 12.09
C GLY A 107 -25.54 -5.66 12.76
N TYR A 108 -25.05 -6.72 12.15
CA TYR A 108 -25.10 -8.09 12.69
C TYR A 108 -23.75 -8.52 13.28
N ARG A 109 -22.83 -7.59 13.46
CA ARG A 109 -21.46 -7.83 13.94
C ARG A 109 -20.65 -8.77 13.05
N GLU A 110 -20.98 -8.80 11.77
CA GLU A 110 -20.21 -9.51 10.77
C GLU A 110 -19.27 -8.53 10.05
N PRO A 111 -18.09 -8.98 9.61
CA PRO A 111 -17.19 -8.09 8.86
C PRO A 111 -17.87 -7.54 7.61
N ASP A 112 -17.83 -6.24 7.44
CA ASP A 112 -18.33 -5.59 6.23
C ASP A 112 -17.20 -5.50 5.22
N LEU A 113 -17.27 -6.32 4.18
CA LEU A 113 -16.24 -6.39 3.15
C LEU A 113 -16.48 -5.44 1.97
N SER A 114 -17.49 -4.55 2.08
CA SER A 114 -17.80 -3.64 0.98
C SER A 114 -16.60 -2.76 0.60
N PHE A 115 -15.83 -2.28 1.59
CA PHE A 115 -14.64 -1.48 1.31
C PHE A 115 -13.60 -2.29 0.53
N VAL A 116 -13.42 -3.56 0.87
CA VAL A 116 -12.49 -4.43 0.15
C VAL A 116 -12.96 -4.65 -1.28
N THR A 117 -14.24 -5.00 -1.45
CA THR A 117 -14.84 -5.23 -2.76
C THR A 117 -14.77 -3.98 -3.63
N ASP A 118 -15.17 -2.83 -3.08
CA ASP A 118 -15.15 -1.57 -3.82
C ASP A 118 -13.73 -1.18 -4.21
N THR A 119 -12.77 -1.41 -3.33
CA THR A 119 -11.37 -1.12 -3.59
C THR A 119 -10.84 -2.02 -4.72
N VAL A 120 -11.11 -3.30 -4.66
CA VAL A 120 -10.70 -4.24 -5.71
C VAL A 120 -11.31 -3.85 -7.05
N ASP A 121 -12.61 -3.51 -7.07
CA ASP A 121 -13.29 -3.08 -8.29
C ASP A 121 -12.63 -1.81 -8.88
N SER A 122 -12.23 -0.88 -8.03
CA SER A 122 -11.54 0.34 -8.46
C SER A 122 -10.16 0.05 -9.04
N LEU A 123 -9.51 -1.00 -8.57
CA LEU A 123 -8.15 -1.35 -8.99
C LEU A 123 -8.10 -2.23 -10.23
N LEU A 124 -9.17 -2.99 -10.50
CA LEU A 124 -9.18 -3.96 -11.59
C LEU A 124 -8.70 -3.41 -12.93
N PRO A 125 -9.11 -2.19 -13.37
CA PRO A 125 -8.64 -1.65 -14.65
C PRO A 125 -7.13 -1.42 -14.72
N TYR A 126 -6.46 -1.33 -13.59
CA TYR A 126 -5.04 -0.98 -13.51
C TYR A 126 -4.14 -2.14 -13.13
N LEU A 127 -4.71 -3.29 -12.76
CA LEU A 127 -3.91 -4.42 -12.33
C LEU A 127 -3.09 -5.00 -13.47
N ARG A 128 -1.87 -5.39 -13.16
CA ARG A 128 -0.97 -6.04 -14.11
C ARG A 128 -1.45 -7.47 -14.35
N SER A 129 -1.43 -7.88 -15.58
CA SER A 129 -1.80 -9.24 -15.96
C SER A 129 -0.65 -10.23 -15.76
#